data_280c401326c5c149c700e269256d89ad
#
_entry.id   280c401326c5c149c700e269256d89ad
#
_cell.length_a   1.000
_cell.length_b   1.000
_cell.length_c   1.000
_cell.angle_alpha   90.00
_cell.angle_beta   90.00
_cell.angle_gamma   90.00
#
_symmetry.space_group_name_H-M   'P 1'
#
loop_
_entity.id
_entity.type
_entity.pdbx_description
1 polymer ?
#
loop_
_entity_poly.entity_id
_entity_poly.type
_entity_poly.pdbx_seq_one_letter_code
_entity_poly.pdbx_strand_id
1 'polypeptide(L)'
;MSDITDARARMAERRRTGFLLFGGAIILGALVYGAWWLLSGRYSETTDDAYVAGNIVAVTSRENATVTALYADNTQAVHHGQLLIEMDPSVAEVNMRAAEANLARAVRSVRGTFANADSYAAQLQQAEVVLAQAQSDYQRRQAALAGAVSGEELGHARDAVAAAEAAVNAARGGLAQAQSGIAGMDVAHNPDVLAAAAQLRAAAIALSHMKIVAPVDGVIAQRTVQVGQRVNAGAPLMAVVPLANVWVDANFKEVQLARMRIGQPVKITTDIYGGKVVYHGKIAGLGAGSGSAFAVLPPQNASGNWIKIVQRVPVRIALDPAELDKNPLRIGLSVSAEADVRDQSGPRVANAPPEGVMRANTGEDVSKKVDALIKKILAANTAPAR
;
A
#
# COMPACT_ATOMS: atom_id res chain seq x y z
N MET A 1 67.51 39.42 66.40
CA MET A 1 67.65 39.19 64.92
C MET A 1 67.34 37.71 64.50
N SER A 2 67.22 36.78 65.45
CA SER A 2 66.95 35.34 65.21
C SER A 2 65.48 35.03 64.91
N ASP A 3 64.51 35.76 65.45
CA ASP A 3 63.06 35.42 65.30
C ASP A 3 62.47 35.70 63.88
N ILE A 4 63.10 36.64 63.11
CA ILE A 4 62.57 36.98 61.78
C ILE A 4 63.03 35.95 60.72
N THR A 5 64.19 35.27 60.96
CA THR A 5 64.71 34.25 60.07
C THR A 5 63.91 32.94 60.22
N ASP A 6 63.49 32.57 61.42
CA ASP A 6 62.70 31.38 61.72
C ASP A 6 61.24 31.49 61.20
N ALA A 7 60.67 32.70 61.26
CA ALA A 7 59.36 32.96 60.70
C ALA A 7 59.34 32.84 59.13
N ARG A 8 60.40 33.34 58.50
CA ARG A 8 60.53 33.21 57.01
C ARG A 8 60.79 31.74 56.60
N ALA A 9 61.54 30.98 57.36
CA ALA A 9 61.78 29.57 57.10
C ALA A 9 60.49 28.74 57.19
N ARG A 10 59.67 28.95 58.22
CA ARG A 10 58.38 28.30 58.38
C ARG A 10 57.35 28.71 57.32
N MET A 11 57.35 29.96 56.87
CA MET A 11 56.52 30.39 55.74
C MET A 11 56.99 29.76 54.41
N ALA A 12 58.26 29.61 54.18
CA ALA A 12 58.82 28.93 52.98
C ALA A 12 58.46 27.44 52.95
N GLU A 13 58.56 26.76 54.09
CA GLU A 13 58.12 25.34 54.23
C GLU A 13 56.61 25.16 54.00
N ARG A 14 55.78 26.02 54.63
CA ARG A 14 54.34 26.00 54.40
C ARG A 14 53.96 26.27 52.92
N ARG A 15 54.64 27.15 52.28
CA ARG A 15 54.48 27.42 50.81
C ARG A 15 54.92 26.21 50.00
N ARG A 16 56.01 25.57 50.29
CA ARG A 16 56.54 24.38 49.62
C ARG A 16 55.59 23.18 49.80
N THR A 17 55.06 22.93 51.00
CA THR A 17 54.08 21.90 51.27
C THR A 17 52.72 22.24 50.59
N GLY A 18 52.32 23.52 50.59
CA GLY A 18 51.13 23.95 49.86
C GLY A 18 51.25 23.72 48.36
N PHE A 19 52.38 24.03 47.74
CA PHE A 19 52.62 23.77 46.31
C PHE A 19 52.71 22.27 46.00
N LEU A 20 53.27 21.46 46.88
CA LEU A 20 53.34 20.01 46.72
C LEU A 20 51.94 19.36 46.84
N LEU A 21 51.07 19.81 47.76
CA LEU A 21 49.71 19.36 47.92
C LEU A 21 48.87 19.79 46.69
N PHE A 22 49.04 21.03 46.20
CA PHE A 22 48.35 21.55 45.05
C PHE A 22 48.76 20.78 43.76
N GLY A 23 50.08 20.57 43.60
CA GLY A 23 50.62 19.74 42.49
C GLY A 23 50.11 18.28 42.53
N GLY A 24 50.06 17.70 43.73
CA GLY A 24 49.51 16.36 43.96
C GLY A 24 48.02 16.29 43.62
N ALA A 25 47.22 17.32 43.97
CA ALA A 25 45.82 17.37 43.63
C ALA A 25 45.57 17.49 42.11
N ILE A 26 46.40 18.28 41.41
CA ILE A 26 46.34 18.36 39.93
C ILE A 26 46.69 17.03 39.29
N ILE A 27 47.75 16.33 39.76
CA ILE A 27 48.16 15.02 39.21
C ILE A 27 47.05 14.00 39.47
N LEU A 28 46.46 13.97 40.68
CA LEU A 28 45.37 13.07 41.02
C LEU A 28 44.13 13.35 40.13
N GLY A 29 43.79 14.62 39.96
CA GLY A 29 42.69 15.05 39.08
C GLY A 29 42.93 14.62 37.61
N ALA A 30 44.17 14.78 37.12
CA ALA A 30 44.57 14.34 35.77
C ALA A 30 44.50 12.82 35.61
N LEU A 31 44.91 12.07 36.64
CA LEU A 31 44.81 10.60 36.65
C LEU A 31 43.38 10.10 36.68
N VAL A 32 42.51 10.71 37.49
CA VAL A 32 41.07 10.41 37.55
C VAL A 32 40.42 10.74 36.23
N TYR A 33 40.70 11.90 35.67
CA TYR A 33 40.18 12.31 34.36
C TYR A 33 40.69 11.37 33.25
N GLY A 34 41.96 11.04 33.25
CA GLY A 34 42.56 10.10 32.30
C GLY A 34 41.95 8.70 32.38
N ALA A 35 41.75 8.21 33.62
CA ALA A 35 41.08 6.92 33.84
C ALA A 35 39.60 6.96 33.35
N TRP A 36 38.88 8.00 33.67
CA TRP A 36 37.49 8.19 33.20
C TRP A 36 37.46 8.26 31.65
N TRP A 37 38.34 9.01 31.03
CA TRP A 37 38.41 9.12 29.57
C TRP A 37 38.79 7.79 28.90
N LEU A 38 39.72 7.00 29.46
CA LEU A 38 40.09 5.68 28.97
C LEU A 38 38.98 4.66 29.11
N LEU A 39 38.19 4.72 30.17
CA LEU A 39 37.14 3.73 30.47
C LEU A 39 35.78 4.05 29.81
N SER A 40 35.47 5.31 29.61
CA SER A 40 34.15 5.74 29.13
C SER A 40 34.23 6.72 27.97
N GLY A 41 34.96 7.82 28.05
CA GLY A 41 34.91 8.91 27.09
C GLY A 41 35.36 8.56 25.68
N ARG A 42 36.29 7.63 25.54
CA ARG A 42 36.80 7.19 24.21
C ARG A 42 35.82 6.31 23.43
N TYR A 43 34.75 5.81 24.06
CA TYR A 43 33.77 4.89 23.47
C TYR A 43 32.42 5.56 23.20
N SER A 44 32.30 6.86 23.41
CA SER A 44 31.09 7.63 23.12
C SER A 44 31.34 8.55 21.93
N GLU A 45 30.51 8.45 20.90
CA GLU A 45 30.48 9.38 19.77
C GLU A 45 29.21 10.21 19.83
N THR A 46 29.38 11.54 19.86
CA THR A 46 28.28 12.48 20.03
C THR A 46 28.09 13.36 18.81
N THR A 47 26.84 13.71 18.51
CA THR A 47 26.48 14.74 17.54
C THR A 47 25.27 15.53 18.02
N ASP A 48 25.32 16.82 17.79
CA ASP A 48 24.20 17.77 17.97
C ASP A 48 23.46 18.10 16.66
N ASP A 49 24.01 17.58 15.53
CA ASP A 49 23.41 17.70 14.21
C ASP A 49 22.55 16.46 13.92
N ALA A 50 21.45 16.34 14.63
CA ALA A 50 20.51 15.24 14.49
C ALA A 50 19.07 15.75 14.52
N TYR A 51 18.22 15.12 13.73
CA TYR A 51 16.82 15.56 13.58
C TYR A 51 15.89 14.35 13.64
N VAL A 52 14.73 14.57 14.24
CA VAL A 52 13.64 13.61 14.21
C VAL A 52 13.08 13.57 12.80
N ALA A 53 13.10 12.41 12.18
CA ALA A 53 12.56 12.14 10.86
C ALA A 53 11.42 11.12 10.95
N GLY A 54 10.60 11.05 9.93
CA GLY A 54 9.47 10.13 9.90
C GLY A 54 8.87 10.04 8.50
N ASN A 55 7.98 9.07 8.31
CA ASN A 55 7.24 8.97 7.07
C ASN A 55 6.15 10.05 6.99
N ILE A 56 6.06 10.73 5.87
CA ILE A 56 4.98 11.64 5.55
C ILE A 56 4.09 10.93 4.53
N VAL A 57 2.92 10.47 4.97
CA VAL A 57 1.98 9.75 4.12
C VAL A 57 1.06 10.75 3.44
N ALA A 58 1.28 10.97 2.15
CA ALA A 58 0.43 11.84 1.35
C ALA A 58 -0.91 11.15 1.06
N VAL A 59 -2.00 11.81 1.43
CA VAL A 59 -3.36 11.43 1.06
C VAL A 59 -3.71 12.16 -0.23
N THR A 60 -3.91 11.42 -1.31
CA THR A 60 -4.19 11.96 -2.64
C THR A 60 -5.58 11.59 -3.11
N SER A 61 -6.18 12.43 -3.97
CA SER A 61 -7.40 12.04 -4.70
C SER A 61 -7.09 10.95 -5.72
N ARG A 62 -8.00 9.98 -5.85
CA ARG A 62 -7.91 8.96 -6.90
C ARG A 62 -8.78 9.30 -8.11
N GLU A 63 -9.75 10.22 -7.93
CA GLU A 63 -10.73 10.61 -8.94
C GLU A 63 -10.81 12.13 -9.05
N ASN A 64 -11.36 12.59 -10.17
CA ASN A 64 -11.63 14.02 -10.40
C ASN A 64 -13.00 14.36 -9.81
N ALA A 65 -13.04 15.14 -8.74
CA ALA A 65 -14.30 15.52 -8.10
C ALA A 65 -14.18 16.84 -7.34
N THR A 66 -15.31 17.37 -6.86
CA THR A 66 -15.36 18.55 -6.00
C THR A 66 -15.45 18.11 -4.53
N VAL A 67 -14.70 18.74 -3.66
CA VAL A 67 -14.75 18.46 -2.21
C VAL A 67 -16.05 19.05 -1.62
N THR A 68 -16.84 18.19 -0.99
CA THR A 68 -18.12 18.58 -0.36
C THR A 68 -17.99 18.79 1.13
N ALA A 69 -17.16 17.98 1.81
CA ALA A 69 -16.96 18.09 3.25
C ALA A 69 -15.53 17.71 3.66
N LEU A 70 -15.06 18.33 4.74
CA LEU A 70 -13.81 18.04 5.42
C LEU A 70 -14.12 17.65 6.86
N TYR A 71 -13.67 16.47 7.28
CA TYR A 71 -13.92 15.92 8.62
C TYR A 71 -12.70 15.99 9.54
N ALA A 72 -11.56 16.42 9.00
CA ALA A 72 -10.33 16.55 9.76
C ALA A 72 -9.51 17.75 9.28
N ASP A 73 -8.78 18.39 10.21
CA ASP A 73 -7.96 19.57 9.95
C ASP A 73 -6.54 19.40 10.51
N ASN A 74 -5.68 20.34 10.21
CA ASN A 74 -4.30 20.37 10.67
C ASN A 74 -4.20 20.13 12.18
N THR A 75 -3.16 19.44 12.61
CA THR A 75 -2.85 19.10 14.00
C THR A 75 -3.79 18.08 14.68
N GLN A 76 -4.84 17.61 14.01
CA GLN A 76 -5.74 16.61 14.56
C GLN A 76 -5.16 15.19 14.43
N ALA A 77 -5.34 14.38 15.46
CA ALA A 77 -5.04 12.96 15.42
C ALA A 77 -6.15 12.22 14.65
N VAL A 78 -5.76 11.28 13.81
CA VAL A 78 -6.66 10.45 13.00
C VAL A 78 -6.28 8.99 13.09
N HIS A 79 -7.30 8.12 12.99
CA HIS A 79 -7.12 6.68 13.00
C HIS A 79 -7.24 6.09 11.60
N HIS A 80 -6.55 4.98 11.37
CA HIS A 80 -6.66 4.23 10.13
C HIS A 80 -8.12 3.94 9.77
N GLY A 81 -8.51 4.24 8.53
CA GLY A 81 -9.89 4.07 8.04
C GLY A 81 -10.86 5.19 8.44
N GLN A 82 -10.45 6.17 9.25
CA GLN A 82 -11.27 7.34 9.60
C GLN A 82 -11.52 8.19 8.35
N LEU A 83 -12.78 8.61 8.13
CA LEU A 83 -13.16 9.50 7.04
C LEU A 83 -12.51 10.87 7.24
N LEU A 84 -11.77 11.33 6.23
CA LEU A 84 -11.08 12.63 6.22
C LEU A 84 -11.77 13.65 5.32
N ILE A 85 -12.13 13.21 4.12
CA ILE A 85 -12.68 14.07 3.06
C ILE A 85 -13.82 13.35 2.38
N GLU A 86 -14.90 14.06 2.09
CA GLU A 86 -15.97 13.61 1.23
C GLU A 86 -15.98 14.47 -0.03
N MET A 87 -16.06 13.80 -1.17
CA MET A 87 -16.17 14.42 -2.49
C MET A 87 -17.57 14.21 -3.05
N ASP A 88 -17.98 15.03 -4.01
CA ASP A 88 -19.30 14.93 -4.67
C ASP A 88 -19.46 13.58 -5.39
N PRO A 89 -20.34 12.69 -4.92
CA PRO A 89 -20.53 11.37 -5.49
C PRO A 89 -21.46 11.34 -6.70
N SER A 90 -22.12 12.46 -7.06
CA SER A 90 -23.25 12.50 -7.99
C SER A 90 -22.95 11.81 -9.32
N VAL A 91 -21.80 12.09 -9.93
CA VAL A 91 -21.39 11.48 -11.21
C VAL A 91 -21.06 9.99 -11.02
N ALA A 92 -20.36 9.64 -9.95
CA ALA A 92 -19.99 8.26 -9.65
C ALA A 92 -21.22 7.39 -9.36
N GLU A 93 -22.23 7.92 -8.65
CA GLU A 93 -23.51 7.24 -8.42
C GLU A 93 -24.28 6.98 -9.72
N VAL A 94 -24.35 7.98 -10.61
CA VAL A 94 -25.00 7.81 -11.91
C VAL A 94 -24.30 6.74 -12.73
N ASN A 95 -22.98 6.75 -12.76
CA ASN A 95 -22.19 5.73 -13.46
C ASN A 95 -22.39 4.33 -12.87
N MET A 96 -22.48 4.21 -11.56
CA MET A 96 -22.74 2.93 -10.89
C MET A 96 -24.14 2.41 -11.26
N ARG A 97 -25.19 3.24 -11.20
CA ARG A 97 -26.56 2.85 -11.60
C ARG A 97 -26.63 2.47 -13.08
N ALA A 98 -25.91 3.18 -13.95
CA ALA A 98 -25.81 2.83 -15.37
C ALA A 98 -25.15 1.45 -15.58
N ALA A 99 -24.09 1.16 -14.84
CA ALA A 99 -23.39 -0.13 -14.89
C ALA A 99 -24.27 -1.28 -14.34
N GLU A 100 -25.04 -1.05 -13.27
CA GLU A 100 -26.05 -2.01 -12.77
C GLU A 100 -27.11 -2.34 -13.84
N ALA A 101 -27.64 -1.31 -14.49
CA ALA A 101 -28.61 -1.49 -15.56
C ALA A 101 -28.02 -2.23 -16.77
N ASN A 102 -26.76 -1.98 -17.10
CA ASN A 102 -26.04 -2.66 -18.18
C ASN A 102 -25.83 -4.14 -17.84
N LEU A 103 -25.41 -4.48 -16.62
CA LEU A 103 -25.30 -5.87 -16.17
C LEU A 103 -26.64 -6.60 -16.26
N ALA A 104 -27.72 -5.98 -15.75
CA ALA A 104 -29.04 -6.58 -15.82
C ALA A 104 -29.50 -6.79 -17.28
N ARG A 105 -29.15 -5.88 -18.20
CA ARG A 105 -29.43 -6.02 -19.63
C ARG A 105 -28.63 -7.16 -20.25
N ALA A 106 -27.33 -7.24 -19.95
CA ALA A 106 -26.46 -8.32 -20.45
C ALA A 106 -26.97 -9.69 -20.02
N VAL A 107 -27.35 -9.84 -18.75
CA VAL A 107 -27.93 -11.10 -18.22
C VAL A 107 -29.21 -11.48 -18.97
N ARG A 108 -30.12 -10.54 -19.19
CA ARG A 108 -31.37 -10.80 -19.94
C ARG A 108 -31.10 -11.15 -21.41
N SER A 109 -30.16 -10.46 -22.05
CA SER A 109 -29.75 -10.75 -23.44
C SER A 109 -29.22 -12.17 -23.59
N VAL A 110 -28.25 -12.55 -22.74
CA VAL A 110 -27.66 -13.90 -22.75
C VAL A 110 -28.73 -14.95 -22.45
N ARG A 111 -29.61 -14.69 -21.50
CA ARG A 111 -30.73 -15.57 -21.21
C ARG A 111 -31.69 -15.75 -22.40
N GLY A 112 -31.93 -14.69 -23.16
CA GLY A 112 -32.65 -14.77 -24.44
C GLY A 112 -31.96 -15.68 -25.45
N THR A 113 -30.64 -15.70 -25.51
CA THR A 113 -29.87 -16.61 -26.34
C THR A 113 -30.05 -18.08 -25.94
N PHE A 114 -30.06 -18.37 -24.61
CA PHE A 114 -30.38 -19.71 -24.11
C PHE A 114 -31.80 -20.14 -24.47
N ALA A 115 -32.79 -19.27 -24.28
CA ALA A 115 -34.17 -19.57 -24.63
C ALA A 115 -34.35 -19.81 -26.15
N ASN A 116 -33.63 -19.10 -26.98
CA ASN A 116 -33.59 -19.35 -28.43
C ASN A 116 -33.01 -20.75 -28.73
N ALA A 117 -31.90 -21.13 -28.07
CA ALA A 117 -31.32 -22.48 -28.26
C ALA A 117 -32.31 -23.58 -27.83
N ASP A 118 -33.04 -23.38 -26.73
CA ASP A 118 -34.10 -24.31 -26.30
C ASP A 118 -35.24 -24.40 -27.34
N SER A 119 -35.62 -23.26 -27.96
CA SER A 119 -36.62 -23.29 -29.04
C SER A 119 -36.16 -24.04 -30.25
N TYR A 120 -34.89 -23.90 -30.69
CA TYR A 120 -34.34 -24.67 -31.78
C TYR A 120 -34.19 -26.18 -31.45
N ALA A 121 -33.89 -26.50 -30.19
CA ALA A 121 -33.90 -27.90 -29.73
C ALA A 121 -35.29 -28.55 -29.83
N ALA A 122 -36.34 -27.82 -29.46
CA ALA A 122 -37.70 -28.26 -29.62
C ALA A 122 -38.09 -28.45 -31.10
N GLN A 123 -37.66 -27.52 -31.99
CA GLN A 123 -37.88 -27.67 -33.45
C GLN A 123 -37.15 -28.89 -34.03
N LEU A 124 -35.92 -29.17 -33.58
CA LEU A 124 -35.20 -30.41 -33.98
C LEU A 124 -35.96 -31.64 -33.55
N GLN A 125 -36.41 -31.70 -32.29
CA GLN A 125 -37.23 -32.85 -31.81
C GLN A 125 -38.51 -33.04 -32.63
N GLN A 126 -39.19 -31.97 -33.00
CA GLN A 126 -40.36 -32.03 -33.88
C GLN A 126 -40.01 -32.62 -35.25
N ALA A 127 -38.92 -32.17 -35.89
CA ALA A 127 -38.47 -32.66 -37.18
C ALA A 127 -38.08 -34.16 -37.11
N GLU A 128 -37.43 -34.61 -36.02
CA GLU A 128 -37.08 -36.02 -35.79
C GLU A 128 -38.34 -36.90 -35.64
N VAL A 129 -39.38 -36.42 -34.98
CA VAL A 129 -40.67 -37.15 -34.89
C VAL A 129 -41.30 -37.30 -36.27
N VAL A 130 -41.28 -36.23 -37.10
CA VAL A 130 -41.81 -36.30 -38.48
C VAL A 130 -41.03 -37.27 -39.35
N LEU A 131 -39.70 -37.27 -39.22
CA LEU A 131 -38.84 -38.24 -39.92
C LEU A 131 -39.16 -39.71 -39.50
N ALA A 132 -39.27 -39.95 -38.20
CA ALA A 132 -39.61 -41.31 -37.69
C ALA A 132 -40.97 -41.78 -38.21
N GLN A 133 -41.96 -40.87 -38.33
CA GLN A 133 -43.26 -41.17 -38.89
C GLN A 133 -43.16 -41.49 -40.40
N ALA A 134 -42.45 -40.70 -41.17
CA ALA A 134 -42.25 -40.93 -42.62
C ALA A 134 -41.50 -42.24 -42.86
N GLN A 135 -40.48 -42.53 -42.08
CA GLN A 135 -39.73 -43.83 -42.19
C GLN A 135 -40.64 -45.01 -41.85
N SER A 136 -41.43 -44.94 -40.81
CA SER A 136 -42.39 -46.00 -40.44
C SER A 136 -43.45 -46.25 -41.54
N ASP A 137 -43.94 -45.16 -42.16
CA ASP A 137 -44.89 -45.28 -43.28
C ASP A 137 -44.27 -45.93 -44.51
N TYR A 138 -43.06 -45.50 -44.88
CA TYR A 138 -42.28 -46.10 -45.98
C TYR A 138 -42.03 -47.60 -45.73
N GLN A 139 -41.61 -48.02 -44.53
CA GLN A 139 -41.35 -49.37 -44.12
C GLN A 139 -42.65 -50.26 -44.24
N ARG A 140 -43.77 -49.72 -43.74
CA ARG A 140 -45.05 -50.42 -43.86
C ARG A 140 -45.47 -50.64 -45.32
N ARG A 141 -45.30 -49.61 -46.20
CA ARG A 141 -45.61 -49.73 -47.62
C ARG A 141 -44.68 -50.71 -48.34
N GLN A 142 -43.38 -50.68 -47.98
CA GLN A 142 -42.40 -51.58 -48.54
C GLN A 142 -42.63 -53.10 -48.16
N ALA A 143 -43.13 -53.34 -46.92
CA ALA A 143 -43.44 -54.69 -46.44
C ALA A 143 -44.80 -55.16 -46.86
N ALA A 144 -45.64 -54.37 -47.54
CA ALA A 144 -46.94 -54.81 -48.06
C ALA A 144 -46.80 -55.89 -49.16
N LEU A 145 -47.83 -56.83 -49.26
CA LEU A 145 -47.81 -57.87 -50.23
C LEU A 145 -47.73 -57.31 -51.66
N ALA A 146 -47.00 -58.01 -52.53
CA ALA A 146 -46.82 -57.61 -53.94
C ALA A 146 -48.16 -57.34 -54.65
N GLY A 147 -48.28 -56.11 -55.16
CA GLY A 147 -49.52 -55.61 -55.79
C GLY A 147 -50.51 -54.88 -54.89
N ALA A 148 -50.26 -54.78 -53.58
CA ALA A 148 -51.07 -54.03 -52.63
C ALA A 148 -50.73 -52.53 -52.53
N VAL A 149 -49.51 -52.10 -53.02
CA VAL A 149 -49.02 -50.76 -53.08
C VAL A 149 -48.43 -50.50 -54.47
N SER A 150 -48.76 -49.40 -55.12
CA SER A 150 -48.20 -49.03 -56.41
C SER A 150 -46.75 -48.54 -56.31
N GLY A 151 -45.97 -48.72 -57.42
CA GLY A 151 -44.59 -48.19 -57.45
C GLY A 151 -44.49 -46.68 -57.26
N GLU A 152 -45.50 -45.94 -57.69
CA GLU A 152 -45.64 -44.46 -57.50
C GLU A 152 -45.87 -44.15 -56.02
N GLU A 153 -46.74 -44.83 -55.29
CA GLU A 153 -46.96 -44.64 -53.85
C GLU A 153 -45.72 -44.94 -53.01
N LEU A 154 -44.94 -45.93 -53.39
CA LEU A 154 -43.67 -46.23 -52.77
C LEU A 154 -42.62 -45.18 -53.06
N GLY A 155 -42.62 -44.61 -54.29
CA GLY A 155 -41.77 -43.48 -54.66
C GLY A 155 -42.10 -42.22 -53.83
N HIS A 156 -43.38 -41.87 -53.71
CA HIS A 156 -43.83 -40.74 -52.88
C HIS A 156 -43.46 -40.92 -51.38
N ALA A 157 -43.56 -42.12 -50.83
CA ALA A 157 -43.15 -42.36 -49.46
C ALA A 157 -41.65 -42.25 -49.25
N ARG A 158 -40.84 -42.66 -50.27
CA ARG A 158 -39.38 -42.44 -50.24
C ARG A 158 -39.02 -40.97 -50.31
N ASP A 159 -39.66 -40.21 -51.17
CA ASP A 159 -39.44 -38.77 -51.29
C ASP A 159 -39.85 -38.03 -50.03
N ALA A 160 -40.91 -38.47 -49.34
CA ALA A 160 -41.30 -37.95 -48.04
C ALA A 160 -40.25 -38.17 -46.96
N VAL A 161 -39.57 -39.36 -46.94
CA VAL A 161 -38.44 -39.60 -46.03
C VAL A 161 -37.28 -38.68 -46.35
N ALA A 162 -36.90 -38.51 -47.64
CA ALA A 162 -35.81 -37.61 -48.03
C ALA A 162 -36.10 -36.16 -47.66
N ALA A 163 -37.34 -35.67 -47.82
CA ALA A 163 -37.77 -34.35 -47.39
C ALA A 163 -37.70 -34.15 -45.87
N ALA A 164 -38.12 -35.18 -45.09
CA ALA A 164 -38.03 -35.13 -43.65
C ALA A 164 -36.59 -35.20 -43.14
N GLU A 165 -35.70 -35.93 -43.78
CA GLU A 165 -34.26 -35.93 -43.48
C GLU A 165 -33.62 -34.57 -43.74
N ALA A 166 -33.96 -33.89 -44.84
CA ALA A 166 -33.52 -32.55 -45.12
C ALA A 166 -34.00 -31.54 -44.07
N ALA A 167 -35.25 -31.68 -43.56
CA ALA A 167 -35.80 -30.86 -42.51
C ALA A 167 -35.07 -31.07 -41.16
N VAL A 168 -34.73 -32.32 -40.80
CA VAL A 168 -33.90 -32.61 -39.59
C VAL A 168 -32.51 -31.98 -39.71
N ASN A 169 -31.88 -32.09 -40.86
CA ASN A 169 -30.55 -31.50 -41.07
C ASN A 169 -30.58 -29.95 -40.98
N ALA A 170 -31.63 -29.32 -41.52
CA ALA A 170 -31.85 -27.88 -41.40
C ALA A 170 -32.08 -27.47 -39.94
N ALA A 171 -32.94 -28.15 -39.20
CA ALA A 171 -33.19 -27.89 -37.77
C ALA A 171 -31.94 -28.10 -36.91
N ARG A 172 -31.14 -29.14 -37.21
CA ARG A 172 -29.85 -29.40 -36.54
C ARG A 172 -28.85 -28.29 -36.79
N GLY A 173 -28.77 -27.77 -38.02
CA GLY A 173 -27.95 -26.59 -38.35
C GLY A 173 -28.37 -25.35 -37.57
N GLY A 174 -29.70 -25.10 -37.46
CA GLY A 174 -30.23 -24.01 -36.67
C GLY A 174 -29.89 -24.07 -35.16
N LEU A 175 -30.02 -25.28 -34.60
CA LEU A 175 -29.62 -25.53 -33.19
C LEU A 175 -28.10 -25.32 -33.00
N ALA A 176 -27.27 -25.86 -33.89
CA ALA A 176 -25.83 -25.67 -33.79
C ALA A 176 -25.41 -24.20 -33.86
N GLN A 177 -26.06 -23.41 -34.73
CA GLN A 177 -25.85 -21.98 -34.80
C GLN A 177 -26.26 -21.29 -33.50
N ALA A 178 -27.43 -21.58 -32.94
CA ALA A 178 -27.92 -21.00 -31.70
C ALA A 178 -27.00 -21.35 -30.50
N GLN A 179 -26.49 -22.59 -30.47
CA GLN A 179 -25.60 -23.07 -29.44
C GLN A 179 -24.18 -22.49 -29.52
N SER A 180 -23.73 -22.03 -30.70
CA SER A 180 -22.37 -21.52 -30.88
C SER A 180 -22.06 -20.33 -29.95
N GLY A 181 -23.05 -19.50 -29.59
CA GLY A 181 -22.91 -18.36 -28.69
C GLY A 181 -22.97 -18.68 -27.20
N ILE A 182 -23.34 -19.92 -26.83
CA ILE A 182 -23.51 -20.36 -25.43
C ILE A 182 -22.73 -21.63 -25.09
N ALA A 183 -21.97 -22.17 -26.04
CA ALA A 183 -21.31 -23.47 -25.90
C ALA A 183 -20.38 -23.51 -24.67
N GLY A 184 -20.68 -24.47 -23.75
CA GLY A 184 -19.84 -24.75 -22.57
C GLY A 184 -19.88 -23.74 -21.44
N MET A 185 -20.73 -22.72 -21.49
CA MET A 185 -20.82 -21.67 -20.48
C MET A 185 -22.26 -21.50 -19.96
N ASP A 186 -22.38 -21.19 -18.67
CA ASP A 186 -23.64 -20.74 -18.09
C ASP A 186 -23.81 -19.20 -18.24
N VAL A 187 -24.95 -18.68 -17.85
CA VAL A 187 -25.25 -17.24 -17.93
C VAL A 187 -24.24 -16.42 -17.13
N ALA A 188 -23.80 -16.90 -15.98
CA ALA A 188 -22.90 -16.17 -15.10
C ALA A 188 -21.45 -16.08 -15.63
N HIS A 189 -21.05 -17.07 -16.43
CA HIS A 189 -19.70 -17.15 -17.01
C HIS A 189 -19.65 -16.69 -18.48
N ASN A 190 -20.77 -16.19 -19.01
CA ASN A 190 -20.77 -15.64 -20.36
C ASN A 190 -19.90 -14.37 -20.44
N PRO A 191 -19.09 -14.17 -21.50
CA PRO A 191 -18.20 -13.03 -21.64
C PRO A 191 -18.87 -11.67 -21.55
N ASP A 192 -20.07 -11.51 -22.09
CA ASP A 192 -20.83 -10.26 -22.06
C ASP A 192 -21.26 -9.92 -20.61
N VAL A 193 -21.68 -10.92 -19.85
CA VAL A 193 -22.04 -10.77 -18.44
C VAL A 193 -20.81 -10.46 -17.60
N LEU A 194 -19.69 -11.13 -17.84
CA LEU A 194 -18.42 -10.86 -17.14
C LEU A 194 -17.89 -9.47 -17.45
N ALA A 195 -17.98 -9.01 -18.70
CA ALA A 195 -17.59 -7.66 -19.09
C ALA A 195 -18.46 -6.60 -18.41
N ALA A 196 -19.78 -6.78 -18.37
CA ALA A 196 -20.70 -5.88 -17.67
C ALA A 196 -20.48 -5.91 -16.15
N ALA A 197 -20.18 -7.07 -15.56
CA ALA A 197 -19.82 -7.18 -14.15
C ALA A 197 -18.50 -6.47 -13.82
N ALA A 198 -17.50 -6.53 -14.71
CA ALA A 198 -16.25 -5.79 -14.56
C ALA A 198 -16.48 -4.25 -14.61
N GLN A 199 -17.37 -3.78 -15.50
CA GLN A 199 -17.76 -2.36 -15.54
C GLN A 199 -18.44 -1.93 -14.24
N LEU A 200 -19.32 -2.77 -13.68
CA LEU A 200 -19.94 -2.48 -12.39
C LEU A 200 -18.93 -2.43 -11.25
N ARG A 201 -17.94 -3.32 -11.23
CA ARG A 201 -16.84 -3.25 -10.26
C ARG A 201 -16.05 -1.96 -10.38
N ALA A 202 -15.70 -1.55 -11.59
CA ALA A 202 -14.96 -0.30 -11.82
C ALA A 202 -15.76 0.92 -11.34
N ALA A 203 -17.05 1.00 -11.64
CA ALA A 203 -17.92 2.09 -11.20
C ALA A 203 -18.08 2.13 -9.66
N ALA A 204 -18.20 0.98 -9.01
CA ALA A 204 -18.32 0.89 -7.57
C ALA A 204 -17.00 1.27 -6.85
N ILE A 205 -15.85 0.91 -7.41
CA ILE A 205 -14.54 1.34 -6.92
C ILE A 205 -14.42 2.86 -7.05
N ALA A 206 -14.78 3.45 -8.19
CA ALA A 206 -14.76 4.90 -8.38
C ALA A 206 -15.68 5.61 -7.37
N LEU A 207 -16.87 5.07 -7.10
CA LEU A 207 -17.77 5.61 -6.07
C LEU A 207 -17.15 5.51 -4.67
N SER A 208 -16.45 4.43 -4.35
CA SER A 208 -15.77 4.29 -3.05
C SER A 208 -14.67 5.32 -2.85
N HIS A 209 -14.03 5.77 -3.93
CA HIS A 209 -12.99 6.80 -3.92
C HIS A 209 -13.53 8.20 -3.60
N MET A 210 -14.86 8.40 -3.61
CA MET A 210 -15.46 9.67 -3.19
C MET A 210 -15.35 9.89 -1.67
N LYS A 211 -15.08 8.85 -0.90
CA LYS A 211 -14.81 8.92 0.54
C LYS A 211 -13.34 8.62 0.79
N ILE A 212 -12.59 9.66 1.12
CA ILE A 212 -11.15 9.55 1.38
C ILE A 212 -10.94 9.32 2.86
N VAL A 213 -10.30 8.20 3.19
CA VAL A 213 -10.03 7.77 4.56
C VAL A 213 -8.54 7.83 4.88
N ALA A 214 -8.20 7.92 6.16
CA ALA A 214 -6.83 7.90 6.63
C ALA A 214 -6.18 6.54 6.31
N PRO A 215 -5.02 6.53 5.62
CA PRO A 215 -4.34 5.28 5.28
C PRO A 215 -3.57 4.69 6.47
N VAL A 216 -3.27 5.47 7.50
CA VAL A 216 -2.52 5.10 8.71
C VAL A 216 -3.00 5.91 9.91
N ASP A 217 -2.72 5.42 11.13
CA ASP A 217 -2.85 6.21 12.34
C ASP A 217 -1.78 7.31 12.36
N GLY A 218 -2.15 8.51 12.81
CA GLY A 218 -1.19 9.61 12.86
C GLY A 218 -1.83 10.97 13.12
N VAL A 219 -1.07 12.02 12.85
CA VAL A 219 -1.51 13.41 12.98
C VAL A 219 -1.47 14.08 11.61
N ILE A 220 -2.50 14.86 11.29
CA ILE A 220 -2.52 15.67 10.06
C ILE A 220 -1.48 16.78 10.17
N ALA A 221 -0.46 16.74 9.32
CA ALA A 221 0.60 17.73 9.28
C ALA A 221 0.27 18.93 8.38
N GLN A 222 -0.36 18.63 7.24
CA GLN A 222 -0.68 19.67 6.26
C GLN A 222 -1.94 19.30 5.49
N ARG A 223 -2.90 20.22 5.44
CA ARG A 223 -4.07 20.18 4.58
C ARG A 223 -3.91 21.24 3.48
N THR A 224 -4.01 20.82 2.23
CA THR A 224 -3.86 21.69 1.06
C THR A 224 -5.18 21.98 0.36
N VAL A 225 -6.26 21.27 0.72
CA VAL A 225 -7.56 21.31 0.05
C VAL A 225 -8.60 22.07 0.87
N GLN A 226 -9.58 22.71 0.19
CA GLN A 226 -10.70 23.42 0.78
C GLN A 226 -12.03 22.85 0.30
N VAL A 227 -13.11 23.06 1.09
CA VAL A 227 -14.47 22.74 0.68
C VAL A 227 -14.85 23.58 -0.55
N GLY A 228 -15.52 22.96 -1.53
CA GLY A 228 -15.88 23.57 -2.81
C GLY A 228 -14.75 23.53 -3.86
N GLN A 229 -13.54 23.13 -3.48
CA GLN A 229 -12.43 23.02 -4.42
C GLN A 229 -12.58 21.78 -5.30
N ARG A 230 -12.38 21.94 -6.61
CA ARG A 230 -12.26 20.83 -7.55
C ARG A 230 -10.84 20.31 -7.54
N VAL A 231 -10.68 19.00 -7.38
CA VAL A 231 -9.40 18.30 -7.35
C VAL A 231 -9.30 17.30 -8.49
N ASN A 232 -8.09 17.09 -8.97
CA ASN A 232 -7.79 16.10 -9.99
C ASN A 232 -7.22 14.82 -9.36
N ALA A 233 -7.32 13.70 -10.07
CA ALA A 233 -6.66 12.46 -9.68
C ALA A 233 -5.14 12.69 -9.51
N GLY A 234 -4.57 12.17 -8.42
CA GLY A 234 -3.17 12.36 -8.04
C GLY A 234 -2.88 13.65 -7.24
N ALA A 235 -3.82 14.59 -7.13
CA ALA A 235 -3.61 15.81 -6.35
C ALA A 235 -3.45 15.49 -4.87
N PRO A 236 -2.40 16.02 -4.18
CA PRO A 236 -2.24 15.88 -2.74
C PRO A 236 -3.31 16.72 -2.02
N LEU A 237 -4.00 16.10 -1.07
CA LEU A 237 -5.08 16.71 -0.30
C LEU A 237 -4.69 16.99 1.15
N MET A 238 -4.03 16.01 1.76
CA MET A 238 -3.52 16.08 3.14
C MET A 238 -2.24 15.26 3.28
N ALA A 239 -1.48 15.54 4.33
CA ALA A 239 -0.35 14.73 4.76
C ALA A 239 -0.59 14.22 6.18
N VAL A 240 -0.48 12.90 6.39
CA VAL A 240 -0.60 12.25 7.70
C VAL A 240 0.78 11.75 8.12
N VAL A 241 1.17 12.07 9.36
CA VAL A 241 2.45 11.66 9.95
C VAL A 241 2.19 10.68 11.08
N PRO A 242 2.64 9.41 10.96
CA PRO A 242 2.54 8.42 12.03
C PRO A 242 3.62 8.67 13.07
N LEU A 243 3.27 9.34 14.18
CA LEU A 243 4.22 9.70 15.23
C LEU A 243 4.77 8.51 16.02
N ALA A 244 4.11 7.37 15.99
CA ALA A 244 4.59 6.14 16.62
C ALA A 244 5.81 5.51 15.91
N ASN A 245 6.05 5.88 14.64
CA ASN A 245 7.08 5.28 13.79
C ASN A 245 8.09 6.33 13.30
N VAL A 246 8.53 7.21 14.20
CA VAL A 246 9.58 8.19 13.92
C VAL A 246 10.96 7.61 14.26
N TRP A 247 11.99 8.13 13.62
CA TRP A 247 13.39 7.80 13.87
C TRP A 247 14.21 9.07 13.97
N VAL A 248 15.48 8.94 14.30
CA VAL A 248 16.42 10.07 14.27
C VAL A 248 17.41 9.85 13.15
N ASP A 249 17.58 10.85 12.29
CA ASP A 249 18.68 10.93 11.35
C ASP A 249 19.77 11.82 11.96
N ALA A 250 20.83 11.19 12.46
CA ALA A 250 21.93 11.85 13.14
C ALA A 250 23.16 11.95 12.22
N ASN A 251 23.63 13.17 11.97
CA ASN A 251 24.73 13.44 11.08
C ASN A 251 26.07 13.35 11.83
N PHE A 252 26.78 12.24 11.73
CA PHE A 252 28.09 12.05 12.31
C PHE A 252 29.21 12.43 11.34
N LYS A 253 30.32 12.93 11.89
CA LYS A 253 31.52 13.26 11.11
C LYS A 253 32.14 11.98 10.54
N GLU A 254 32.78 12.08 9.37
CA GLU A 254 33.44 10.96 8.69
C GLU A 254 34.38 10.15 9.62
N VAL A 255 35.13 10.82 10.47
CA VAL A 255 36.06 10.19 11.41
C VAL A 255 35.38 9.34 12.49
N GLN A 256 34.13 9.65 12.84
CA GLN A 256 33.37 8.94 13.86
C GLN A 256 32.77 7.62 13.33
N LEU A 257 32.53 7.54 12.02
CA LEU A 257 31.89 6.37 11.38
C LEU A 257 32.77 5.11 11.41
N ALA A 258 34.08 5.26 11.56
CA ALA A 258 35.02 4.12 11.57
C ALA A 258 34.62 3.05 12.61
N ARG A 259 34.10 3.50 13.77
CA ARG A 259 33.74 2.65 14.91
C ARG A 259 32.23 2.35 14.98
N MET A 260 31.39 2.98 14.16
CA MET A 260 29.95 2.78 14.17
C MET A 260 29.54 1.48 13.50
N ARG A 261 28.56 0.80 14.11
CA ARG A 261 27.99 -0.47 13.62
C ARG A 261 26.49 -0.46 13.87
N ILE A 262 25.76 -1.17 13.01
CA ILE A 262 24.33 -1.42 13.18
C ILE A 262 24.09 -2.22 14.46
N GLY A 263 23.05 -1.83 15.22
CA GLY A 263 22.69 -2.44 16.50
C GLY A 263 23.28 -1.76 17.73
N GLN A 264 24.28 -0.86 17.57
CA GLN A 264 24.84 -0.13 18.71
C GLN A 264 23.77 0.73 19.40
N PRO A 265 23.76 0.78 20.75
CA PRO A 265 22.81 1.59 21.50
C PRO A 265 23.14 3.07 21.40
N VAL A 266 22.10 3.88 21.31
CA VAL A 266 22.20 5.36 21.22
C VAL A 266 21.26 5.97 22.24
N LYS A 267 21.76 6.97 22.97
CA LYS A 267 20.97 7.84 23.82
C LYS A 267 20.65 9.12 23.07
N ILE A 268 19.40 9.54 23.15
CA ILE A 268 18.91 10.74 22.46
C ILE A 268 18.26 11.67 23.47
N THR A 269 18.66 12.92 23.44
CA THR A 269 18.06 13.98 24.25
C THR A 269 17.51 15.06 23.34
N THR A 270 16.40 15.66 23.74
CA THR A 270 15.68 16.67 22.97
C THR A 270 15.55 17.96 23.77
N ASP A 271 15.60 19.10 23.12
CA ASP A 271 15.44 20.39 23.79
C ASP A 271 14.00 20.61 24.29
N ILE A 272 13.01 20.03 23.61
CA ILE A 272 11.59 20.19 23.97
C ILE A 272 11.25 19.64 25.36
N TYR A 273 11.92 18.57 25.79
CA TYR A 273 11.72 17.96 27.11
C TYR A 273 12.89 18.21 28.06
N GLY A 274 13.93 18.93 27.58
CA GLY A 274 15.17 19.13 28.30
C GLY A 274 15.89 17.83 28.62
N GLY A 275 16.97 17.89 29.40
CA GLY A 275 17.77 16.70 29.77
C GLY A 275 17.05 15.68 30.68
N LYS A 276 15.78 15.89 31.03
CA LYS A 276 15.01 14.99 31.92
C LYS A 276 14.48 13.77 31.23
N VAL A 277 14.22 13.83 29.91
CA VAL A 277 13.72 12.74 29.09
C VAL A 277 14.84 12.29 28.16
N VAL A 278 15.27 11.05 28.35
CA VAL A 278 16.27 10.39 27.50
C VAL A 278 15.56 9.29 26.75
N TYR A 279 15.67 9.31 25.42
CA TYR A 279 15.16 8.24 24.56
C TYR A 279 16.30 7.27 24.26
N HIS A 280 15.95 6.00 24.20
CA HIS A 280 16.88 4.92 23.84
C HIS A 280 16.56 4.46 22.43
N GLY A 281 17.62 4.32 21.66
CA GLY A 281 17.54 3.85 20.29
C GLY A 281 18.69 2.92 19.94
N LYS A 282 18.63 2.39 18.71
CA LYS A 282 19.71 1.59 18.14
C LYS A 282 20.03 2.10 16.74
N ILE A 283 21.29 2.03 16.36
CA ILE A 283 21.70 2.31 14.98
C ILE A 283 21.02 1.28 14.07
N ALA A 284 20.11 1.73 13.22
CA ALA A 284 19.39 0.91 12.25
C ALA A 284 20.11 0.85 10.88
N GLY A 285 20.89 1.89 10.55
CA GLY A 285 21.62 1.93 9.30
C GLY A 285 22.53 3.14 9.21
N LEU A 286 23.59 3.00 8.41
CA LEU A 286 24.50 4.08 8.05
C LEU A 286 24.18 4.53 6.62
N GLY A 287 24.10 5.85 6.38
CA GLY A 287 23.85 6.40 5.05
C GLY A 287 24.92 6.02 4.04
N ALA A 288 24.52 5.83 2.80
CA ALA A 288 25.42 5.43 1.71
C ALA A 288 26.39 6.55 1.27
N GLY A 289 26.16 7.80 1.72
CA GLY A 289 27.02 8.93 1.39
C GLY A 289 26.71 10.15 2.26
N SER A 290 27.52 11.20 2.11
CA SER A 290 27.33 12.47 2.80
C SER A 290 26.13 13.24 2.22
N GLY A 291 25.55 14.13 3.01
CA GLY A 291 24.46 15.01 2.55
C GLY A 291 24.83 15.85 1.33
N SER A 292 26.12 16.24 1.20
CA SER A 292 26.60 16.98 0.03
C SER A 292 26.65 16.14 -1.25
N ALA A 293 26.80 14.80 -1.15
CA ALA A 293 26.82 13.91 -2.32
C ALA A 293 25.43 13.76 -2.97
N PHE A 294 24.37 13.92 -2.17
CA PHE A 294 22.96 13.81 -2.62
C PHE A 294 22.27 15.17 -2.74
N ALA A 295 22.99 16.27 -2.55
CA ALA A 295 22.41 17.61 -2.72
C ALA A 295 22.07 17.87 -4.20
N VAL A 296 20.96 18.56 -4.44
CA VAL A 296 20.52 18.95 -5.80
C VAL A 296 21.57 19.81 -6.52
N LEU A 297 22.30 20.63 -5.76
CA LEU A 297 23.46 21.40 -6.21
C LEU A 297 24.66 21.07 -5.31
N PRO A 298 25.46 20.08 -5.66
CA PRO A 298 26.66 19.75 -4.89
C PRO A 298 27.62 20.96 -4.88
N PRO A 299 28.22 21.32 -3.75
CA PRO A 299 29.18 22.41 -3.67
C PRO A 299 30.39 22.07 -4.51
N GLN A 300 30.60 22.86 -5.58
CA GLN A 300 31.78 22.73 -6.44
C GLN A 300 32.85 23.72 -5.97
N ASN A 301 33.97 23.22 -5.47
CA ASN A 301 35.16 24.04 -5.19
C ASN A 301 35.95 24.26 -6.49
N ALA A 302 35.37 24.98 -7.47
CA ALA A 302 35.96 25.17 -8.79
C ALA A 302 36.97 26.34 -8.86
N SER A 303 37.10 27.14 -7.81
CA SER A 303 37.94 28.35 -7.82
C SER A 303 39.09 28.28 -6.78
N GLY A 304 40.18 27.72 -7.19
CA GLY A 304 41.56 28.09 -6.78
C GLY A 304 42.15 27.56 -5.49
N ASN A 305 41.49 27.52 -4.36
CA ASN A 305 42.09 27.01 -3.12
C ASN A 305 41.28 25.83 -2.54
N TRP A 306 41.79 24.63 -2.69
CA TRP A 306 41.15 23.43 -2.14
C TRP A 306 41.32 23.41 -0.61
N ILE A 307 40.17 23.39 0.10
CA ILE A 307 40.12 23.23 1.55
C ILE A 307 39.41 21.91 1.86
N LYS A 308 40.02 21.03 2.66
CA LYS A 308 39.36 19.82 3.14
C LYS A 308 38.22 20.18 4.11
N ILE A 309 36.97 19.99 3.68
CA ILE A 309 35.79 20.18 4.52
C ILE A 309 35.41 18.79 5.08
N VAL A 310 35.28 18.69 6.41
CA VAL A 310 34.80 17.48 7.07
C VAL A 310 33.37 17.20 6.65
N GLN A 311 33.15 16.06 6.00
CA GLN A 311 31.83 15.62 5.59
C GLN A 311 31.07 14.96 6.75
N ARG A 312 29.73 15.05 6.72
CA ARG A 312 28.86 14.36 7.66
C ARG A 312 28.01 13.34 6.90
N VAL A 313 27.82 12.17 7.50
CA VAL A 313 27.00 11.11 6.94
C VAL A 313 25.82 10.85 7.88
N PRO A 314 24.59 10.79 7.38
CA PRO A 314 23.43 10.51 8.20
C PRO A 314 23.45 9.04 8.68
N VAL A 315 23.23 8.86 9.96
CA VAL A 315 23.06 7.57 10.62
C VAL A 315 21.63 7.50 11.13
N ARG A 316 20.88 6.50 10.65
CA ARG A 316 19.50 6.28 11.07
C ARG A 316 19.48 5.55 12.40
N ILE A 317 18.75 6.09 13.37
CA ILE A 317 18.59 5.55 14.72
C ILE A 317 17.11 5.25 14.93
N ALA A 318 16.78 3.98 15.11
CA ALA A 318 15.43 3.55 15.48
C ALA A 318 15.22 3.80 16.97
N LEU A 319 14.09 4.40 17.31
CA LEU A 319 13.69 4.72 18.69
C LEU A 319 12.82 3.61 19.28
N ASP A 320 12.78 3.53 20.61
CA ASP A 320 11.86 2.62 21.31
C ASP A 320 10.42 3.17 21.23
N PRO A 321 9.47 2.44 20.63
CA PRO A 321 8.07 2.89 20.52
C PRO A 321 7.40 3.16 21.86
N ALA A 322 7.75 2.42 22.92
CA ALA A 322 7.17 2.61 24.24
C ALA A 322 7.55 3.95 24.89
N GLU A 323 8.69 4.51 24.53
CA GLU A 323 9.13 5.84 24.99
C GLU A 323 8.45 6.95 24.18
N LEU A 324 8.21 6.72 22.87
CA LEU A 324 7.47 7.62 21.99
C LEU A 324 6.00 7.75 22.39
N ASP A 325 5.37 6.69 22.84
CA ASP A 325 3.98 6.71 23.30
C ASP A 325 3.80 7.61 24.55
N LYS A 326 4.80 7.63 25.43
CA LYS A 326 4.78 8.47 26.64
C LYS A 326 5.10 9.94 26.35
N ASN A 327 6.07 10.16 25.48
CA ASN A 327 6.57 11.49 25.11
C ASN A 327 6.71 11.56 23.58
N PRO A 328 5.64 11.87 22.84
CA PRO A 328 5.67 11.84 21.38
C PRO A 328 6.61 12.92 20.82
N LEU A 329 7.47 12.50 19.89
CA LEU A 329 8.34 13.39 19.14
C LEU A 329 7.67 13.81 17.82
N ARG A 330 7.91 15.05 17.41
CA ARG A 330 7.46 15.58 16.13
C ARG A 330 8.60 15.58 15.14
N ILE A 331 8.32 15.32 13.88
CA ILE A 331 9.32 15.40 12.81
C ILE A 331 9.88 16.82 12.69
N GLY A 332 11.18 16.91 12.37
CA GLY A 332 11.89 18.18 12.24
C GLY A 332 12.45 18.76 13.54
N LEU A 333 12.18 18.16 14.71
CA LEU A 333 12.80 18.57 15.96
C LEU A 333 14.29 18.22 15.95
N SER A 334 15.13 19.18 16.43
CA SER A 334 16.55 18.93 16.67
C SER A 334 16.75 18.13 17.95
N VAL A 335 17.72 17.27 17.93
CA VAL A 335 18.08 16.38 19.04
C VAL A 335 19.60 16.20 19.12
N SER A 336 20.10 15.83 20.30
CA SER A 336 21.48 15.40 20.47
C SER A 336 21.52 13.88 20.61
N ALA A 337 22.43 13.25 19.87
CA ALA A 337 22.61 11.79 19.86
C ALA A 337 23.99 11.42 20.39
N GLU A 338 24.02 10.44 21.31
CA GLU A 338 25.22 9.86 21.90
C GLU A 338 25.24 8.35 21.64
N ALA A 339 26.12 7.90 20.76
CA ALA A 339 26.25 6.49 20.38
C ALA A 339 27.35 5.82 21.19
N ASP A 340 27.08 4.67 21.79
CA ASP A 340 28.06 3.80 22.43
C ASP A 340 28.72 2.88 21.39
N VAL A 341 29.98 3.14 21.09
CA VAL A 341 30.75 2.43 20.05
C VAL A 341 31.67 1.34 20.60
N ARG A 342 31.41 0.82 21.79
CA ARG A 342 32.22 -0.28 22.40
C ARG A 342 32.10 -1.57 21.63
N ASP A 343 30.87 -1.94 21.28
CA ASP A 343 30.62 -3.15 20.49
C ASP A 343 30.75 -2.84 18.98
N GLN A 344 31.75 -3.45 18.35
CA GLN A 344 32.02 -3.31 16.91
C GLN A 344 31.73 -4.61 16.15
N SER A 345 31.01 -5.57 16.74
CA SER A 345 30.66 -6.86 16.12
C SER A 345 29.56 -6.75 15.08
N GLY A 346 28.74 -5.70 15.13
CA GLY A 346 27.64 -5.47 14.21
C GLY A 346 28.06 -5.22 12.76
N PRO A 347 27.19 -5.45 11.78
CA PRO A 347 27.46 -5.17 10.38
C PRO A 347 27.52 -3.66 10.10
N ARG A 348 28.19 -3.28 9.00
CA ARG A 348 28.24 -1.89 8.51
C ARG A 348 27.08 -1.55 7.55
N VAL A 349 26.49 -2.56 6.93
CA VAL A 349 25.39 -2.42 5.96
C VAL A 349 24.21 -3.25 6.44
N ALA A 350 23.02 -2.70 6.39
CA ALA A 350 21.79 -3.41 6.75
C ALA A 350 21.44 -4.45 5.66
N ASN A 351 21.28 -5.71 6.05
CA ASN A 351 20.96 -6.82 5.14
C ASN A 351 19.45 -7.17 5.17
N ALA A 352 18.68 -6.57 6.05
CA ALA A 352 17.24 -6.83 6.18
C ALA A 352 16.42 -5.56 5.87
N PRO A 353 15.23 -5.71 5.28
CA PRO A 353 14.29 -4.60 5.19
C PRO A 353 13.90 -4.13 6.60
N PRO A 354 13.56 -2.84 6.78
CA PRO A 354 13.12 -2.34 8.08
C PRO A 354 11.87 -3.10 8.55
N GLU A 355 11.82 -3.43 9.84
CA GLU A 355 10.63 -3.99 10.47
C GLU A 355 9.49 -2.98 10.35
N GLY A 356 8.29 -3.45 9.94
CA GLY A 356 7.11 -2.61 9.80
C GLY A 356 6.86 -2.12 8.36
N VAL A 357 6.50 -3.06 7.46
CA VAL A 357 5.99 -2.68 6.13
C VAL A 357 4.65 -1.96 6.32
N MET A 358 4.62 -0.64 6.05
CA MET A 358 3.37 0.12 5.99
C MET A 358 2.58 -0.33 4.75
N ARG A 359 1.38 -0.88 4.97
CA ARG A 359 0.46 -1.25 3.89
C ARG A 359 -0.73 -0.31 3.89
N ALA A 360 -1.03 0.28 2.75
CA ALA A 360 -2.29 0.99 2.56
C ALA A 360 -3.45 0.00 2.43
N ASN A 361 -4.64 0.41 2.87
CA ASN A 361 -5.86 -0.39 2.68
C ASN A 361 -6.15 -0.55 1.19
N THR A 362 -6.25 -1.79 0.71
CA THR A 362 -6.41 -2.13 -0.72
C THR A 362 -7.87 -2.23 -1.18
N GLY A 363 -8.85 -1.84 -0.34
CA GLY A 363 -10.25 -1.83 -0.75
C GLY A 363 -10.93 -3.21 -0.80
N GLU A 364 -10.41 -4.21 -0.09
CA GLU A 364 -11.00 -5.57 -0.04
C GLU A 364 -12.49 -5.57 0.36
N ASP A 365 -12.89 -4.68 1.26
CA ASP A 365 -14.29 -4.56 1.69
C ASP A 365 -15.23 -4.08 0.58
N VAL A 366 -14.73 -3.23 -0.32
CA VAL A 366 -15.49 -2.75 -1.48
C VAL A 366 -15.71 -3.90 -2.45
N SER A 367 -14.67 -4.70 -2.74
CA SER A 367 -14.76 -5.85 -3.63
C SER A 367 -15.81 -6.85 -3.16
N LYS A 368 -15.82 -7.22 -1.88
CA LYS A 368 -16.81 -8.15 -1.30
C LYS A 368 -18.25 -7.63 -1.42
N LYS A 369 -18.47 -6.34 -1.17
CA LYS A 369 -19.79 -5.71 -1.30
C LYS A 369 -20.30 -5.72 -2.75
N VAL A 370 -19.40 -5.43 -3.70
CA VAL A 370 -19.72 -5.42 -5.14
C VAL A 370 -19.99 -6.82 -5.65
N ASP A 371 -19.23 -7.83 -5.24
CA ASP A 371 -19.48 -9.22 -5.60
C ASP A 371 -20.83 -9.72 -5.08
N ALA A 372 -21.22 -9.31 -3.89
CA ALA A 372 -22.57 -9.59 -3.36
C ALA A 372 -23.68 -8.91 -4.19
N LEU A 373 -23.46 -7.67 -4.63
CA LEU A 373 -24.38 -6.93 -5.50
C LEU A 373 -24.51 -7.61 -6.88
N ILE A 374 -23.38 -8.00 -7.49
CA ILE A 374 -23.36 -8.74 -8.77
C ILE A 374 -24.17 -10.03 -8.63
N LYS A 375 -23.94 -10.82 -7.59
CA LYS A 375 -24.70 -12.07 -7.33
C LYS A 375 -26.20 -11.80 -7.20
N LYS A 376 -26.58 -10.72 -6.52
CA LYS A 376 -27.99 -10.32 -6.38
C LYS A 376 -28.61 -9.97 -7.73
N ILE A 377 -27.93 -9.19 -8.57
CA ILE A 377 -28.41 -8.82 -9.92
C ILE A 377 -28.52 -10.06 -10.82
N LEU A 378 -27.52 -10.94 -10.79
CA LEU A 378 -27.56 -12.22 -11.49
C LEU A 378 -28.80 -13.04 -11.08
N ALA A 379 -28.98 -13.26 -9.79
CA ALA A 379 -30.12 -14.06 -9.27
C ALA A 379 -31.47 -13.46 -9.64
N ALA A 380 -31.63 -12.13 -9.54
CA ALA A 380 -32.85 -11.44 -9.87
C ALA A 380 -33.22 -11.51 -11.38
N ASN A 381 -32.24 -11.63 -12.27
CA ASN A 381 -32.45 -11.66 -13.72
C ASN A 381 -32.29 -13.07 -14.34
N THR A 382 -31.87 -14.08 -13.57
CA THR A 382 -31.84 -15.49 -14.01
C THR A 382 -33.07 -16.29 -13.60
N ALA A 383 -33.87 -15.82 -12.62
CA ALA A 383 -35.11 -16.48 -12.25
C ALA A 383 -36.13 -16.47 -13.44
N PRO A 384 -36.89 -17.56 -13.70
CA PRO A 384 -37.92 -17.55 -14.71
C PRO A 384 -38.93 -16.47 -14.37
N ALA A 385 -39.41 -15.71 -15.39
CA ALA A 385 -40.53 -14.80 -15.22
C ALA A 385 -41.74 -15.64 -14.73
N ARG A 386 -42.27 -15.27 -13.59
CA ARG A 386 -43.51 -15.87 -13.04
C ARG A 386 -44.66 -15.48 -13.89
#